data_38cb3505e6496c3796f78e080bca9ecc
#
_entry.id   38cb3505e6496c3796f78e080bca9ecc
#
_cell.length_a   1.000
_cell.length_b   1.000
_cell.length_c   1.000
_cell.angle_alpha   90.00
_cell.angle_beta   90.00
_cell.angle_gamma   90.00
#
_symmetry.space_group_name_H-M   'P 1'
#
loop_
_entity.id
_entity.type
_entity.pdbx_description
1 polymer ?
#
loop_
_entity_poly.entity_id
_entity_poly.type
_entity_poly.pdbx_seq_one_letter_code
_entity_poly.pdbx_strand_id
1 'polypeptide(L)'
;MENKKIGSLGEEMTCSYLKDRKFVVLEQNYRNRYAEIDVIALKGDTVHFIEVKTRCSEVAGRASEAVPVSKQNRIRRLAEIYLADNDLCDKHVEFHVVTIDLHDINYAF
;
A
#
# COMPACT_ATOMS: atom_id res chain seq x y z
N MET A 1 -12.75 -15.36 7.15
CA MET A 1 -12.80 -14.04 6.50
C MET A 1 -12.30 -14.16 5.08
N GLU A 2 -13.00 -13.57 4.15
CA GLU A 2 -12.60 -13.61 2.75
C GLU A 2 -11.34 -12.79 2.52
N ASN A 3 -10.52 -13.24 1.57
CA ASN A 3 -9.28 -12.54 1.24
C ASN A 3 -9.50 -11.07 0.89
N LYS A 4 -10.59 -10.79 0.21
CA LYS A 4 -10.93 -9.43 -0.19
C LYS A 4 -11.19 -8.53 1.02
N LYS A 5 -11.86 -9.06 2.03
CA LYS A 5 -12.12 -8.30 3.26
C LYS A 5 -10.87 -8.09 4.07
N ILE A 6 -9.99 -9.09 4.09
CA ILE A 6 -8.70 -8.98 4.77
C ILE A 6 -7.86 -7.87 4.13
N GLY A 7 -7.81 -7.86 2.79
CA GLY A 7 -7.08 -6.82 2.07
C GLY A 7 -7.62 -5.43 2.35
N SER A 8 -8.94 -5.27 2.30
CA SER A 8 -9.59 -3.99 2.61
C SER A 8 -9.28 -3.52 4.03
N LEU A 9 -9.30 -4.44 4.98
CA LEU A 9 -9.01 -4.10 6.37
C LEU A 9 -7.58 -3.58 6.52
N GLY A 10 -6.63 -4.25 5.86
CA GLY A 10 -5.23 -3.82 5.89
C GLY A 10 -5.04 -2.43 5.31
N GLU A 11 -5.72 -2.14 4.22
CA GLU A 11 -5.65 -0.83 3.59
C GLU A 11 -6.26 0.25 4.48
N GLU A 12 -7.39 -0.04 5.12
CA GLU A 12 -8.01 0.90 6.06
C GLU A 12 -7.10 1.18 7.24
N MET A 13 -6.48 0.14 7.80
CA MET A 13 -5.54 0.29 8.91
C MET A 13 -4.35 1.14 8.52
N THR A 14 -3.83 0.91 7.31
CA THR A 14 -2.70 1.68 6.79
C THR A 14 -3.08 3.15 6.65
N CYS A 15 -4.23 3.44 6.08
CA CYS A 15 -4.68 4.81 5.91
C CYS A 15 -4.89 5.53 7.24
N SER A 16 -5.48 4.85 8.22
CA SER A 16 -5.66 5.41 9.56
C SER A 16 -4.32 5.73 10.20
N TYR A 17 -3.37 4.79 10.10
CA TYR A 17 -2.02 4.96 10.62
C TYR A 17 -1.36 6.19 10.00
N LEU A 18 -1.47 6.34 8.70
CA LEU A 18 -0.85 7.44 7.98
C LEU A 18 -1.48 8.78 8.39
N LYS A 19 -2.79 8.83 8.46
CA LYS A 19 -3.50 10.07 8.84
C LYS A 19 -3.13 10.51 10.24
N ASP A 20 -3.00 9.57 11.17
CA ASP A 20 -2.59 9.88 12.53
C ASP A 20 -1.19 10.49 12.59
N ARG A 21 -0.36 10.22 11.60
CA ARG A 21 1.01 10.72 11.50
C ARG A 21 1.16 11.88 10.55
N LYS A 22 0.04 12.55 10.24
CA LYS A 22 0.02 13.77 9.44
C LYS A 22 0.31 13.58 7.97
N PHE A 23 0.15 12.35 7.46
CA PHE A 23 0.14 12.13 6.02
C PHE A 23 -1.22 12.52 5.46
N VAL A 24 -1.21 13.01 4.23
CA VAL A 24 -2.44 13.22 3.48
C VAL A 24 -2.58 12.05 2.51
N VAL A 25 -3.62 11.25 2.66
CA VAL A 25 -3.88 10.15 1.74
C VAL A 25 -4.49 10.75 0.48
N LEU A 26 -3.76 10.64 -0.62
CA LEU A 26 -4.17 11.23 -1.90
C LEU A 26 -5.07 10.29 -2.69
N GLU A 27 -4.73 8.99 -2.71
CA GLU A 27 -5.45 8.00 -3.48
C GLU A 27 -5.42 6.66 -2.78
N GLN A 28 -6.44 5.86 -3.04
CA GLN A 28 -6.46 4.45 -2.67
C GLN A 28 -6.81 3.64 -3.90
N ASN A 29 -6.15 2.50 -4.06
CA ASN A 29 -6.41 1.58 -5.18
C ASN A 29 -6.31 2.27 -6.53
N TYR A 30 -5.26 3.04 -6.71
CA TYR A 30 -4.98 3.72 -7.96
C TYR A 30 -4.41 2.71 -8.95
N ARG A 31 -5.03 2.57 -10.11
CA ARG A 31 -4.65 1.49 -11.02
C ARG A 31 -4.91 1.83 -12.48
N ASN A 32 -4.17 1.11 -13.32
CA ASN A 32 -4.45 1.02 -14.73
C ASN A 32 -4.52 -0.47 -15.09
N ARG A 33 -4.49 -0.79 -16.37
CA ARG A 33 -4.58 -2.20 -16.79
C ARG A 33 -3.34 -3.03 -16.45
N TYR A 34 -2.23 -2.41 -16.08
CA TYR A 34 -0.95 -3.10 -15.86
C TYR A 34 -0.52 -3.15 -14.41
N ALA A 35 -1.00 -2.25 -13.58
CA ALA A 35 -0.53 -2.15 -12.19
C ALA A 35 -1.57 -1.52 -11.29
N GLU A 36 -1.38 -1.70 -9.99
CA GLU A 36 -2.17 -1.06 -8.96
C GLU A 36 -1.25 -0.60 -7.84
N ILE A 37 -1.55 0.56 -7.28
CA ILE A 37 -0.88 1.09 -6.10
C ILE A 37 -1.94 1.22 -5.02
N ASP A 38 -1.74 0.54 -3.90
CA ASP A 38 -2.77 0.45 -2.88
C ASP A 38 -3.06 1.77 -2.19
N VAL A 39 -2.01 2.52 -1.85
CA VAL A 39 -2.16 3.83 -1.19
C VAL A 39 -1.11 4.78 -1.74
N ILE A 40 -1.53 6.00 -2.03
CA ILE A 40 -0.62 7.10 -2.36
C ILE A 40 -0.84 8.18 -1.32
N ALA A 41 0.23 8.59 -0.64
CA ALA A 41 0.15 9.56 0.44
C ALA A 41 1.24 10.61 0.32
N LEU A 42 0.92 11.81 0.78
CA LEU A 42 1.86 12.93 0.76
C LEU A 42 2.16 13.35 2.19
N LYS A 43 3.43 13.54 2.47
CA LYS A 43 3.85 14.15 3.72
C LYS A 43 5.00 15.11 3.43
N GLY A 44 4.81 16.38 3.76
CA GLY A 44 5.79 17.39 3.42
C GLY A 44 6.00 17.45 1.93
N ASP A 45 7.23 17.21 1.50
CA ASP A 45 7.62 17.29 0.10
C ASP A 45 7.83 15.92 -0.53
N THR A 46 7.33 14.85 0.11
CA THR A 46 7.53 13.48 -0.35
C THR A 46 6.20 12.80 -0.65
N VAL A 47 6.11 12.20 -1.83
CA VAL A 47 4.99 11.36 -2.20
C VAL A 47 5.38 9.91 -1.94
N HIS A 48 4.56 9.20 -1.19
CA HIS A 48 4.79 7.82 -0.79
C HIS A 48 3.83 6.91 -1.56
N PHE A 49 4.39 5.95 -2.30
CA PHE A 49 3.61 4.94 -2.99
C PHE A 49 3.73 3.64 -2.21
N ILE A 50 2.60 3.11 -1.78
CA ILE A 50 2.56 2.06 -0.75
C ILE A 50 1.81 0.85 -1.26
N GLU A 51 2.47 -0.29 -1.17
CA GLU A 51 1.87 -1.61 -1.37
C GLU A 51 1.52 -2.15 0.01
N VAL A 52 0.27 -2.56 0.21
CA VAL A 52 -0.18 -3.10 1.49
C VAL A 52 -0.33 -4.61 1.35
N LYS A 53 0.36 -5.35 2.20
CA LYS A 53 0.25 -6.80 2.28
C LYS A 53 -0.33 -7.19 3.62
N THR A 54 -1.52 -7.75 3.59
CA THR A 54 -2.18 -8.21 4.80
C THR A 54 -2.14 -9.72 4.82
N ARG A 55 -1.62 -10.27 5.91
CA ARG A 55 -1.53 -11.71 6.11
C ARG A 55 -2.30 -12.10 7.34
N CYS A 56 -2.90 -13.26 7.25
CA CYS A 56 -3.70 -13.80 8.34
C CYS A 56 -3.03 -15.08 8.79
N SER A 57 -2.53 -15.05 10.00
CA SER A 57 -2.02 -16.22 10.71
C SER A 57 -0.61 -16.69 10.33
N GLU A 58 -0.09 -17.50 11.22
CA GLU A 58 1.17 -18.18 11.10
C GLU A 58 1.22 -19.18 9.96
N VAL A 59 0.11 -19.57 9.40
CA VAL A 59 0.08 -20.52 8.29
C VAL A 59 0.67 -19.93 7.03
N ALA A 60 0.44 -18.65 6.81
CA ALA A 60 1.01 -17.96 5.67
C ALA A 60 2.53 -17.89 5.81
N GLY A 61 3.02 -18.05 7.01
CA GLY A 61 4.43 -18.16 7.30
C GLY A 61 5.22 -16.96 6.83
N ARG A 62 6.36 -17.28 6.31
CA ARG A 62 7.32 -16.29 5.88
C ARG A 62 7.27 -16.04 4.40
N ALA A 63 6.08 -15.89 3.88
CA ALA A 63 5.99 -15.52 2.48
C ALA A 63 6.88 -14.32 2.24
N SER A 64 7.62 -14.36 1.14
CA SER A 64 8.52 -13.29 0.82
C SER A 64 7.79 -11.96 0.78
N GLU A 65 8.34 -10.97 1.45
CA GLU A 65 7.84 -9.61 1.39
C GLU A 65 8.33 -8.89 0.13
N ALA A 66 9.25 -9.50 -0.58
CA ALA A 66 9.84 -8.87 -1.75
C ALA A 66 8.82 -8.75 -2.87
N VAL A 67 8.83 -7.60 -3.51
CA VAL A 67 8.03 -7.37 -4.71
C VAL A 67 8.91 -7.74 -5.92
N PRO A 68 8.44 -8.61 -6.82
CA PRO A 68 9.23 -8.97 -8.00
C PRO A 68 9.61 -7.74 -8.83
N VAL A 69 10.78 -7.80 -9.46
CA VAL A 69 11.29 -6.66 -10.23
C VAL A 69 10.32 -6.22 -11.33
N SER A 70 9.70 -7.17 -12.01
CA SER A 70 8.72 -6.85 -13.05
C SER A 70 7.55 -6.06 -12.48
N LYS A 71 7.08 -6.43 -11.30
CA LYS A 71 5.99 -5.70 -10.63
C LYS A 71 6.48 -4.33 -10.18
N GLN A 72 7.70 -4.23 -9.66
CA GLN A 72 8.28 -2.94 -9.28
C GLN A 72 8.30 -1.98 -10.47
N ASN A 73 8.71 -2.47 -11.63
CA ASN A 73 8.79 -1.63 -12.83
C ASN A 73 7.42 -1.13 -13.25
N ARG A 74 6.39 -1.98 -13.16
CA ARG A 74 5.03 -1.57 -13.49
C ARG A 74 4.49 -0.54 -12.52
N ILE A 75 4.78 -0.72 -11.24
CA ILE A 75 4.38 0.23 -10.19
C ILE A 75 5.07 1.58 -10.40
N ARG A 76 6.38 1.56 -10.68
CA ARG A 76 7.12 2.80 -10.94
C ARG A 76 6.56 3.57 -12.12
N ARG A 77 6.20 2.87 -13.18
CA ARG A 77 5.60 3.49 -14.35
C ARG A 77 4.25 4.12 -14.02
N LEU A 78 3.42 3.41 -13.26
CA LEU A 78 2.14 3.95 -12.83
C LEU A 78 2.32 5.17 -11.93
N ALA A 79 3.31 5.12 -11.04
CA ALA A 79 3.64 6.25 -10.18
C ALA A 79 4.05 7.48 -10.99
N GLU A 80 4.86 7.30 -12.03
CA GLU A 80 5.27 8.40 -12.91
C GLU A 80 4.04 9.05 -13.57
N ILE A 81 3.11 8.23 -14.03
CA ILE A 81 1.86 8.72 -14.62
C ILE A 81 1.08 9.55 -13.61
N TYR A 82 0.96 9.04 -12.40
CA TYR A 82 0.24 9.74 -11.34
C TYR A 82 0.88 11.10 -11.04
N LEU A 83 2.20 11.13 -10.88
CA LEU A 83 2.92 12.36 -10.58
C LEU A 83 2.73 13.41 -11.68
N ALA A 84 2.81 12.98 -12.93
CA ALA A 84 2.62 13.89 -14.06
C ALA A 84 1.20 14.42 -14.12
N ASP A 85 0.20 13.56 -13.91
CA ASP A 85 -1.20 13.93 -13.98
C ASP A 85 -1.63 14.86 -12.86
N ASN A 86 -0.92 14.84 -11.74
CA ASN A 86 -1.28 15.62 -10.56
C ASN A 86 -0.30 16.73 -10.22
N ASP A 87 0.59 17.03 -11.14
CA ASP A 87 1.57 18.12 -11.00
C ASP A 87 2.45 17.96 -9.75
N LEU A 88 2.92 16.73 -9.54
CA LEU A 88 3.73 16.38 -8.39
C LEU A 88 5.15 15.93 -8.77
N CYS A 89 5.57 16.24 -10.00
CA CYS A 89 6.88 15.79 -10.48
C CYS A 89 8.06 16.42 -9.76
N ASP A 90 7.83 17.52 -9.06
CA ASP A 90 8.85 18.20 -8.27
C ASP A 90 9.06 17.61 -6.88
N LYS A 91 8.22 16.67 -6.48
CA LYS A 91 8.27 16.07 -5.16
C LYS A 91 9.30 14.95 -5.08
N HIS A 92 9.79 14.70 -3.88
CA HIS A 92 10.54 13.48 -3.61
C HIS A 92 9.59 12.30 -3.64
N VAL A 93 10.11 11.12 -3.92
CA VAL A 93 9.30 9.91 -4.09
C VAL A 93 9.90 8.78 -3.27
N GLU A 94 9.06 8.06 -2.54
CA GLU A 94 9.45 6.85 -1.83
C GLU A 94 8.45 5.75 -2.10
N PHE A 95 8.94 4.53 -2.20
CA PHE A 95 8.13 3.33 -2.38
C PHE A 95 8.24 2.46 -1.13
N HIS A 96 7.10 1.97 -0.65
CA HIS A 96 7.06 1.17 0.58
C HIS A 96 6.20 -0.07 0.40
N VAL A 97 6.58 -1.11 1.11
CA VAL A 97 5.71 -2.25 1.34
C VAL A 97 5.34 -2.21 2.81
N VAL A 98 4.06 -2.14 3.10
CA VAL A 98 3.55 -2.19 4.47
C VAL A 98 2.94 -3.57 4.67
N THR A 99 3.45 -4.31 5.63
CA THR A 99 2.93 -5.64 5.94
C THR A 99 2.13 -5.58 7.23
N ILE A 100 0.93 -6.12 7.19
CA ILE A 100 0.08 -6.22 8.36
C ILE A 100 -0.16 -7.68 8.63
N ASP A 101 0.28 -8.14 9.80
CA ASP A 101 0.06 -9.50 10.24
C ASP A 101 -1.10 -9.52 11.20
N LEU A 102 -2.18 -10.16 10.79
CA LEU A 102 -3.32 -10.36 11.65
C LEU A 102 -3.14 -11.70 12.36
N HIS A 103 -2.64 -11.64 13.57
CA HIS A 103 -2.49 -12.83 14.40
C HIS A 103 -3.84 -13.26 14.91
N ASP A 104 -3.89 -14.49 15.42
CA ASP A 104 -5.06 -15.10 15.98
C ASP A 104 -5.91 -14.12 16.78
N ILE A 105 -6.99 -13.73 16.18
CA ILE A 105 -8.04 -13.14 16.98
C ILE A 105 -8.75 -14.33 17.59
N ASN A 106 -8.42 -14.61 18.81
CA ASN A 106 -9.09 -15.66 19.55
C ASN A 106 -10.50 -15.20 19.84
N TYR A 107 -11.42 -15.76 19.11
CA TYR A 107 -12.80 -15.58 19.45
C TYR A 107 -13.08 -16.53 20.63
N ALA A 108 -13.17 -15.98 21.78
CA ALA A 108 -13.40 -16.75 22.98
C ALA A 108 -14.82 -17.28 23.06
N PHE A 109 -15.66 -16.88 22.15
CA PHE A 109 -17.08 -17.28 22.16
C PHE A 109 -17.56 -17.59 20.77
#